data_7671c3fa31e6c22c4ae8cb0c8b63f855
#
_entry.id   7671c3fa31e6c22c4ae8cb0c8b63f855
#
_cell.length_a   1.000
_cell.length_b   1.000
_cell.length_c   1.000
_cell.angle_alpha   90.00
_cell.angle_beta   90.00
_cell.angle_gamma   90.00
#
_symmetry.space_group_name_H-M   'P 1'
#
loop_
_entity.id
_entity.type
_entity.pdbx_description
1 polymer ?
#
loop_
_entity_poly.entity_id
_entity_poly.type
_entity_poly.pdbx_seq_one_letter_code
_entity_poly.pdbx_strand_id
1 'polypeptide(L)'
;VHPNPEILEVAQDRFLEKTRLRELGIETAAFRTVDSRAQLDEAVAALGLPAVLKTRRGGYDGKGQHVLRTTPADVDTAWAALGGVPLILEAFVPFARELSIVAVRAADGTTLCWPVVENVHRDGILRVTYAPASGHSSGLQARAEACIRPLLDAYDYVGVGCVELFDTGTDLLANEIAPRVHN
;
A
#
# COMPACT_ATOMS: atom_id res chain seq x y z
N VAL A 1 -11.42 -14.12 -17.70
CA VAL A 1 -11.89 -12.97 -16.91
C VAL A 1 -10.69 -12.10 -16.62
N HIS A 2 -10.81 -10.80 -16.79
CA HIS A 2 -9.74 -9.85 -16.51
C HIS A 2 -10.22 -8.80 -15.50
N PRO A 3 -9.35 -8.34 -14.58
CA PRO A 3 -8.00 -8.87 -14.33
C PRO A 3 -8.04 -10.33 -13.83
N ASN A 4 -6.87 -11.00 -13.85
CA ASN A 4 -6.72 -12.37 -13.35
C ASN A 4 -7.21 -12.47 -11.88
N PRO A 5 -7.98 -13.51 -11.49
CA PRO A 5 -8.41 -13.71 -10.11
C PRO A 5 -7.29 -13.72 -9.07
N GLU A 6 -6.10 -14.18 -9.42
CA GLU A 6 -4.94 -14.22 -8.51
C GLU A 6 -4.52 -12.84 -8.02
N ILE A 7 -4.53 -11.81 -8.88
CA ILE A 7 -4.20 -10.44 -8.44
C ILE A 7 -5.29 -9.87 -7.53
N LEU A 8 -6.56 -10.28 -7.73
CA LEU A 8 -7.65 -9.87 -6.84
C LEU A 8 -7.50 -10.47 -5.45
N GLU A 9 -7.07 -11.74 -5.36
CA GLU A 9 -6.79 -12.39 -4.08
C GLU A 9 -5.66 -11.68 -3.34
N VAL A 10 -4.58 -11.36 -4.04
CA VAL A 10 -3.43 -10.62 -3.49
C VAL A 10 -3.84 -9.23 -3.01
N ALA A 11 -4.54 -8.44 -3.84
CA ALA A 11 -4.95 -7.09 -3.51
C ALA A 11 -6.00 -7.00 -2.38
N GLN A 12 -6.67 -8.11 -2.04
CA GLN A 12 -7.64 -8.15 -0.93
C GLN A 12 -7.01 -8.39 0.43
N ASP A 13 -5.75 -8.81 0.50
CA ASP A 13 -5.06 -9.16 1.75
C ASP A 13 -3.71 -8.44 1.85
N ARG A 14 -3.61 -7.46 2.74
CA ARG A 14 -2.43 -6.60 2.91
C ARG A 14 -1.14 -7.37 3.15
N PHE A 15 -1.20 -8.55 3.78
CA PHE A 15 -0.01 -9.37 3.98
C PHE A 15 0.44 -10.02 2.66
N LEU A 16 -0.49 -10.60 1.90
CA LEU A 16 -0.18 -11.18 0.59
C LEU A 16 0.31 -10.11 -0.38
N GLU A 17 -0.36 -8.97 -0.41
CA GLU A 17 -0.02 -7.82 -1.23
C GLU A 17 1.43 -7.35 -0.99
N LYS A 18 1.77 -7.05 0.26
CA LYS A 18 3.13 -6.56 0.59
C LYS A 18 4.20 -7.64 0.41
N THR A 19 3.88 -8.90 0.68
CA THR A 19 4.77 -10.02 0.41
C THR A 19 5.07 -10.10 -1.08
N ARG A 20 4.03 -10.05 -1.91
CA ARG A 20 4.19 -10.15 -3.36
C ARG A 20 4.93 -8.95 -3.96
N LEU A 21 4.63 -7.74 -3.49
CA LEU A 21 5.39 -6.55 -3.91
C LEU A 21 6.89 -6.72 -3.64
N ARG A 22 7.28 -7.18 -2.45
CA ARG A 22 8.69 -7.41 -2.10
C ARG A 22 9.36 -8.52 -2.93
N GLU A 23 8.64 -9.61 -3.21
CA GLU A 23 9.13 -10.67 -4.09
C GLU A 23 9.44 -10.16 -5.50
N LEU A 24 8.71 -9.13 -5.95
CA LEU A 24 8.92 -8.45 -7.23
C LEU A 24 9.97 -7.32 -7.16
N GLY A 25 10.65 -7.15 -6.02
CA GLY A 25 11.64 -6.11 -5.81
C GLY A 25 11.07 -4.72 -5.59
N ILE A 26 9.77 -4.62 -5.27
CA ILE A 26 9.08 -3.35 -5.00
C ILE A 26 9.09 -3.11 -3.49
N GLU A 27 9.70 -2.02 -3.08
CA GLU A 27 9.84 -1.67 -1.66
C GLU A 27 8.50 -1.28 -1.03
N THR A 28 8.31 -1.70 0.24
CA THR A 28 7.13 -1.39 1.06
C THR A 28 7.55 -0.99 2.47
N ALA A 29 6.67 -0.41 3.26
CA ALA A 29 6.87 -0.33 4.71
C ALA A 29 7.24 -1.70 5.29
N ALA A 30 8.08 -1.75 6.31
CA ALA A 30 8.34 -3.00 7.04
C ALA A 30 7.06 -3.47 7.73
N PHE A 31 6.80 -4.79 7.75
CA PHE A 31 5.56 -5.32 8.29
C PHE A 31 5.73 -6.66 9.01
N ARG A 32 4.76 -7.00 9.86
CA ARG A 32 4.60 -8.29 10.53
C ARG A 32 3.13 -8.69 10.59
N THR A 33 2.84 -9.98 10.47
CA THR A 33 1.50 -10.53 10.75
C THR A 33 1.22 -10.53 12.25
N VAL A 34 -0.06 -10.36 12.61
CA VAL A 34 -0.52 -10.32 14.00
C VAL A 34 -1.86 -11.05 14.08
N ASP A 35 -1.82 -12.25 14.67
CA ASP A 35 -3.02 -13.08 14.88
C ASP A 35 -3.36 -13.22 16.37
N SER A 36 -2.50 -12.70 17.28
CA SER A 36 -2.71 -12.70 18.72
C SER A 36 -2.12 -11.45 19.39
N ARG A 37 -2.55 -11.18 20.62
CA ARG A 37 -2.00 -10.06 21.41
C ARG A 37 -0.49 -10.22 21.64
N ALA A 38 -0.03 -11.43 21.89
CA ALA A 38 1.40 -11.70 22.07
C ALA A 38 2.20 -11.39 20.79
N GLN A 39 1.68 -11.80 19.63
CA GLN A 39 2.32 -11.47 18.35
C GLN A 39 2.31 -9.95 18.07
N LEU A 40 1.31 -9.20 18.54
CA LEU A 40 1.33 -7.73 18.45
C LEU A 40 2.49 -7.14 19.26
N ASP A 41 2.72 -7.65 20.48
CA ASP A 41 3.83 -7.18 21.32
C ASP A 41 5.18 -7.50 20.67
N GLU A 42 5.34 -8.71 20.12
CA GLU A 42 6.54 -9.12 19.38
C GLU A 42 6.76 -8.26 18.12
N ALA A 43 5.69 -7.98 17.37
CA ALA A 43 5.74 -7.14 16.18
C ALA A 43 6.12 -5.70 16.51
N VAL A 44 5.58 -5.13 17.59
CA VAL A 44 5.95 -3.79 18.09
C VAL A 44 7.41 -3.76 18.55
N ALA A 45 7.88 -4.81 19.25
CA ALA A 45 9.28 -4.90 19.65
C ALA A 45 10.23 -4.97 18.44
N ALA A 46 9.81 -5.65 17.35
CA ALA A 46 10.62 -5.83 16.15
C ALA A 46 10.63 -4.61 15.23
N LEU A 47 9.49 -3.91 15.07
CA LEU A 47 9.36 -2.79 14.13
C LEU A 47 9.56 -1.43 14.81
N GLY A 48 9.37 -1.34 16.12
CA GLY A 48 9.37 -0.09 16.86
C GLY A 48 8.06 0.69 16.71
N LEU A 49 8.03 1.85 17.38
CA LEU A 49 6.94 2.83 17.29
C LEU A 49 7.49 4.14 16.71
N PRO A 50 6.69 4.91 15.96
CA PRO A 50 5.29 4.67 15.66
C PRO A 50 5.09 3.56 14.62
N ALA A 51 3.91 2.91 14.65
CA ALA A 51 3.51 1.86 13.72
C ALA A 51 2.00 1.96 13.43
N VAL A 52 1.52 1.26 12.41
CA VAL A 52 0.10 1.22 12.04
C VAL A 52 -0.39 -0.22 12.07
N LEU A 53 -1.33 -0.50 12.97
CA LEU A 53 -2.03 -1.79 13.02
C LEU A 53 -3.23 -1.73 12.08
N LYS A 54 -3.36 -2.72 11.18
CA LYS A 54 -4.43 -2.77 10.18
C LYS A 54 -5.07 -4.15 10.15
N THR A 55 -6.36 -4.21 9.83
CA THR A 55 -6.97 -5.49 9.43
C THR A 55 -6.34 -5.93 8.10
N ARG A 56 -6.06 -7.22 7.96
CA ARG A 56 -5.51 -7.76 6.71
C ARG A 56 -6.49 -7.60 5.54
N ARG A 57 -7.79 -7.71 5.82
CA ARG A 57 -8.87 -7.61 4.83
C ARG A 57 -9.94 -6.63 5.27
N GLY A 58 -10.68 -6.08 4.32
CA GLY A 58 -11.92 -5.34 4.57
C GLY A 58 -11.75 -3.90 5.08
N GLY A 59 -10.54 -3.36 5.19
CA GLY A 59 -10.32 -1.95 5.54
C GLY A 59 -10.55 -1.03 4.33
N TYR A 60 -11.19 0.12 4.54
CA TYR A 60 -11.43 1.14 3.53
C TYR A 60 -11.60 2.52 4.21
N ASP A 61 -11.30 3.60 3.53
CA ASP A 61 -11.51 4.98 4.00
C ASP A 61 -10.97 5.23 5.43
N GLY A 62 -9.76 4.72 5.72
CA GLY A 62 -9.15 4.82 7.05
C GLY A 62 -9.77 3.92 8.13
N LYS A 63 -10.81 3.15 7.80
CA LYS A 63 -11.40 2.15 8.71
C LYS A 63 -10.56 0.88 8.76
N GLY A 64 -10.60 0.18 9.89
CA GLY A 64 -9.81 -1.04 10.09
C GLY A 64 -8.32 -0.77 10.25
N GLN A 65 -7.94 0.42 10.71
CA GLN A 65 -6.56 0.76 11.07
C GLN A 65 -6.48 1.61 12.34
N HIS A 66 -5.35 1.49 13.04
CA HIS A 66 -5.05 2.26 14.25
C HIS A 66 -3.57 2.61 14.29
N VAL A 67 -3.27 3.89 14.48
CA VAL A 67 -1.87 4.36 14.60
C VAL A 67 -1.41 4.19 16.04
N LEU A 68 -0.40 3.34 16.24
CA LEU A 68 0.32 3.17 17.49
C LEU A 68 1.43 4.24 17.56
N ARG A 69 1.35 5.16 18.51
CA ARG A 69 2.30 6.28 18.57
C ARG A 69 3.49 5.99 19.48
N THR A 70 3.30 6.01 20.78
CA THR A 70 4.45 5.99 21.70
C THR A 70 4.22 5.20 22.99
N THR A 71 3.00 4.77 23.32
CA THR A 71 2.68 4.22 24.63
C THR A 71 2.12 2.79 24.57
N PRO A 72 2.37 1.96 25.60
CA PRO A 72 1.70 0.66 25.72
C PRO A 72 0.16 0.76 25.68
N ALA A 73 -0.40 1.87 26.20
CA ALA A 73 -1.84 2.11 26.15
C ALA A 73 -2.39 2.24 24.73
N ASP A 74 -1.60 2.74 23.77
CA ASP A 74 -1.98 2.76 22.35
C ASP A 74 -2.13 1.33 21.81
N VAL A 75 -1.24 0.43 22.22
CA VAL A 75 -1.25 -0.98 21.80
C VAL A 75 -2.49 -1.70 22.34
N ASP A 76 -2.85 -1.48 23.61
CA ASP A 76 -4.05 -2.05 24.23
C ASP A 76 -5.33 -1.52 23.58
N THR A 77 -5.38 -0.22 23.30
CA THR A 77 -6.50 0.42 22.62
C THR A 77 -6.69 -0.12 21.21
N ALA A 78 -5.59 -0.23 20.46
CA ALA A 78 -5.63 -0.75 19.09
C ALA A 78 -6.06 -2.23 19.07
N TRP A 79 -5.55 -3.04 20.00
CA TRP A 79 -5.95 -4.45 20.12
C TRP A 79 -7.42 -4.59 20.50
N ALA A 80 -7.91 -3.78 21.42
CA ALA A 80 -9.33 -3.78 21.79
C ALA A 80 -10.24 -3.37 20.63
N ALA A 81 -9.76 -2.46 19.77
CA ALA A 81 -10.54 -1.97 18.63
C ALA A 81 -10.53 -2.94 17.42
N LEU A 82 -9.42 -3.63 17.15
CA LEU A 82 -9.20 -4.38 15.92
C LEU A 82 -8.97 -5.89 16.16
N GLY A 83 -8.70 -6.32 17.39
CA GLY A 83 -8.41 -7.71 17.72
C GLY A 83 -9.56 -8.66 17.37
N GLY A 84 -9.23 -9.95 17.22
CA GLY A 84 -10.22 -10.99 16.90
C GLY A 84 -10.34 -11.31 15.41
N VAL A 85 -9.59 -10.62 14.55
CA VAL A 85 -9.42 -10.91 13.12
C VAL A 85 -7.94 -10.91 12.77
N PRO A 86 -7.52 -11.53 11.65
CA PRO A 86 -6.13 -11.44 11.18
C PRO A 86 -5.72 -9.99 10.92
N LEU A 87 -4.60 -9.57 11.51
CA LEU A 87 -4.06 -8.22 11.43
C LEU A 87 -2.66 -8.22 10.80
N ILE A 88 -2.20 -7.04 10.45
CA ILE A 88 -0.84 -6.71 10.03
C ILE A 88 -0.39 -5.45 10.77
N LEU A 89 0.83 -5.46 11.31
CA LEU A 89 1.50 -4.27 11.83
C LEU A 89 2.48 -3.79 10.78
N GLU A 90 2.39 -2.53 10.42
CA GLU A 90 3.30 -1.86 9.48
C GLU A 90 4.08 -0.77 10.22
N ALA A 91 5.39 -0.65 9.94
CA ALA A 91 6.16 0.49 10.40
C ALA A 91 5.57 1.78 9.86
N PHE A 92 5.49 2.81 10.68
CA PHE A 92 5.04 4.12 10.22
C PHE A 92 6.05 4.70 9.23
N VAL A 93 5.56 5.11 8.06
CA VAL A 93 6.39 5.76 7.04
C VAL A 93 6.25 7.28 7.18
N PRO A 94 7.32 8.01 7.51
CA PRO A 94 7.31 9.47 7.52
C PRO A 94 7.42 9.99 6.08
N PHE A 95 6.34 9.91 5.31
CA PHE A 95 6.31 10.37 3.93
C PHE A 95 6.12 11.88 3.83
N ALA A 96 6.67 12.47 2.76
CA ALA A 96 6.47 13.87 2.41
C ALA A 96 5.12 14.09 1.69
N ARG A 97 4.70 13.09 0.89
CA ARG A 97 3.44 13.12 0.13
C ARG A 97 3.03 11.70 -0.30
N GLU A 98 1.76 11.58 -0.67
CA GLU A 98 1.20 10.36 -1.24
C GLU A 98 1.06 10.52 -2.75
N LEU A 99 1.46 9.50 -3.50
CA LEU A 99 1.42 9.46 -4.96
C LEU A 99 0.64 8.25 -5.44
N SER A 100 0.18 8.29 -6.69
CA SER A 100 -0.33 7.10 -7.38
C SER A 100 0.23 7.03 -8.79
N ILE A 101 0.51 5.81 -9.23
CA ILE A 101 0.80 5.49 -10.62
C ILE A 101 -0.31 4.60 -11.18
N VAL A 102 -0.99 5.08 -12.23
CA VAL A 102 -2.01 4.33 -12.94
C VAL A 102 -1.42 3.83 -14.24
N ALA A 103 -1.67 2.57 -14.58
CA ALA A 103 -1.25 1.98 -15.84
C ALA A 103 -2.36 1.13 -16.45
N VAL A 104 -2.32 0.99 -17.76
CA VAL A 104 -3.12 0.02 -18.51
C VAL A 104 -2.18 -0.94 -19.21
N ARG A 105 -2.48 -2.24 -19.14
CA ARG A 105 -1.80 -3.27 -19.92
C ARG A 105 -2.82 -3.96 -20.81
N ALA A 106 -2.51 -4.00 -22.10
CA ALA A 106 -3.31 -4.67 -23.10
C ALA A 106 -3.02 -6.18 -23.14
N ALA A 107 -3.87 -6.93 -23.84
CA ALA A 107 -3.72 -8.40 -23.97
C ALA A 107 -2.45 -8.83 -24.74
N ASP A 108 -1.87 -7.95 -25.55
CA ASP A 108 -0.61 -8.18 -26.25
C ASP A 108 0.63 -7.86 -25.38
N GLY A 109 0.45 -7.46 -24.12
CA GLY A 109 1.50 -7.08 -23.19
C GLY A 109 1.90 -5.60 -23.24
N THR A 110 1.39 -4.83 -24.21
CA THR A 110 1.67 -3.39 -24.29
C THR A 110 1.17 -2.68 -23.04
N THR A 111 2.07 -1.96 -22.35
CA THR A 111 1.77 -1.23 -21.12
C THR A 111 2.01 0.27 -21.26
N LEU A 112 0.99 1.05 -20.98
CA LEU A 112 1.03 2.52 -20.92
C LEU A 112 0.76 2.99 -19.49
N CYS A 113 1.53 3.98 -19.04
CA CYS A 113 1.34 4.62 -17.74
C CYS A 113 0.87 6.06 -17.92
N TRP A 114 -0.05 6.49 -17.08
CA TRP A 114 -0.38 7.91 -16.94
C TRP A 114 0.73 8.63 -16.17
N PRO A 115 0.81 9.97 -16.26
CA PRO A 115 1.66 10.76 -15.37
C PRO A 115 1.35 10.44 -13.91
N VAL A 116 2.39 10.36 -13.08
CA VAL A 116 2.23 10.23 -11.62
C VAL A 116 1.36 11.35 -11.09
N VAL A 117 0.44 11.02 -10.21
CA VAL A 117 -0.47 11.97 -9.55
C VAL A 117 -0.15 12.06 -8.06
N GLU A 118 -0.46 13.21 -7.47
CA GLU A 118 -0.30 13.47 -6.03
C GLU A 118 -1.66 13.49 -5.36
N ASN A 119 -1.79 12.74 -4.26
CA ASN A 119 -3.03 12.54 -3.52
C ASN A 119 -2.98 13.26 -2.18
N VAL A 120 -4.06 13.93 -1.83
CA VAL A 120 -4.25 14.56 -0.52
C VAL A 120 -5.41 13.86 0.19
N HIS A 121 -5.07 13.11 1.23
CA HIS A 121 -6.05 12.47 2.10
C HIS A 121 -6.33 13.35 3.33
N ARG A 122 -7.58 13.33 3.81
CA ARG A 122 -7.98 13.86 5.11
C ARG A 122 -8.86 12.82 5.79
N ASP A 123 -8.50 12.47 7.01
CA ASP A 123 -9.18 11.44 7.80
C ASP A 123 -9.26 10.08 7.08
N GLY A 124 -8.19 9.71 6.35
CA GLY A 124 -8.10 8.48 5.57
C GLY A 124 -8.95 8.46 4.29
N ILE A 125 -9.53 9.58 3.89
CA ILE A 125 -10.36 9.71 2.68
C ILE A 125 -9.64 10.59 1.67
N LEU A 126 -9.49 10.12 0.43
CA LEU A 126 -8.97 10.92 -0.68
C LEU A 126 -9.89 12.12 -0.95
N ARG A 127 -9.33 13.32 -0.92
CA ARG A 127 -10.07 14.57 -1.13
C ARG A 127 -9.68 15.30 -2.40
N VAL A 128 -8.40 15.27 -2.75
CA VAL A 128 -7.88 15.97 -3.93
C VAL A 128 -6.80 15.12 -4.57
N THR A 129 -6.81 15.07 -5.89
CA THR A 129 -5.71 14.52 -6.70
C THR A 129 -5.21 15.60 -7.65
N TYR A 130 -3.92 15.86 -7.62
CA TYR A 130 -3.25 16.74 -8.58
C TYR A 130 -2.62 15.90 -9.69
N ALA A 131 -2.99 16.18 -10.94
CA ALA A 131 -2.48 15.48 -12.11
C ALA A 131 -1.91 16.51 -13.12
N PRO A 132 -0.61 16.45 -13.43
CA PRO A 132 0.41 15.60 -12.82
C PRO A 132 0.77 16.03 -11.38
N ALA A 133 1.49 15.17 -10.65
CA ALA A 133 2.03 15.48 -9.32
C ALA A 133 2.92 16.72 -9.34
N SER A 134 2.94 17.47 -8.23
CA SER A 134 3.85 18.61 -8.04
C SER A 134 5.30 18.16 -8.22
N GLY A 135 6.10 18.92 -8.98
CA GLY A 135 7.48 18.54 -9.28
C GLY A 135 7.62 17.26 -10.13
N HIS A 136 6.59 16.93 -10.91
CA HIS A 136 6.66 15.82 -11.87
C HIS A 136 7.91 15.93 -12.76
N SER A 137 8.63 14.82 -12.90
CA SER A 137 9.83 14.72 -13.73
C SER A 137 9.93 13.32 -14.34
N SER A 138 10.72 13.17 -15.38
CA SER A 138 11.00 11.86 -15.99
C SER A 138 11.61 10.88 -14.99
N GLY A 139 12.43 11.35 -14.05
CA GLY A 139 13.01 10.52 -12.98
C GLY A 139 11.96 10.01 -11.99
N LEU A 140 11.05 10.87 -11.53
CA LEU A 140 9.93 10.46 -10.67
C LEU A 140 9.01 9.48 -11.39
N GLN A 141 8.67 9.79 -12.64
CA GLN A 141 7.84 8.92 -13.48
C GLN A 141 8.46 7.51 -13.63
N ALA A 142 9.74 7.43 -13.98
CA ALA A 142 10.44 6.15 -14.17
C ALA A 142 10.47 5.32 -12.88
N ARG A 143 10.70 5.96 -11.72
CA ARG A 143 10.67 5.29 -10.40
C ARG A 143 9.28 4.74 -10.07
N ALA A 144 8.23 5.51 -10.31
CA ALA A 144 6.86 5.06 -10.09
C ALA A 144 6.47 3.94 -11.05
N GLU A 145 6.87 4.01 -12.32
CA GLU A 145 6.65 2.93 -13.29
C GLU A 145 7.36 1.63 -12.89
N ALA A 146 8.53 1.71 -12.27
CA ALA A 146 9.23 0.56 -11.71
C ALA A 146 8.47 -0.12 -10.55
N CYS A 147 7.52 0.58 -9.92
CA CYS A 147 6.66 0.00 -8.89
C CYS A 147 5.40 -0.69 -9.46
N ILE A 148 5.00 -0.42 -10.69
CA ILE A 148 3.78 -1.01 -11.25
C ILE A 148 4.06 -2.03 -12.36
N ARG A 149 5.04 -1.80 -13.23
CA ARG A 149 5.32 -2.67 -14.38
C ARG A 149 5.62 -4.12 -14.00
N PRO A 150 6.51 -4.42 -13.02
CA PRO A 150 6.78 -5.80 -12.61
C PRO A 150 5.54 -6.52 -12.08
N LEU A 151 4.64 -5.79 -11.41
CA LEU A 151 3.38 -6.34 -10.93
C LEU A 151 2.45 -6.72 -12.09
N LEU A 152 2.27 -5.84 -13.07
CA LEU A 152 1.42 -6.11 -14.23
C LEU A 152 1.96 -7.28 -15.07
N ASP A 153 3.28 -7.38 -15.23
CA ASP A 153 3.92 -8.46 -15.99
C ASP A 153 3.82 -9.80 -15.26
N ALA A 154 4.04 -9.83 -13.93
CA ALA A 154 3.99 -11.06 -13.13
C ALA A 154 2.62 -11.75 -13.13
N TYR A 155 1.55 -11.00 -13.38
CA TYR A 155 0.18 -11.53 -13.41
C TYR A 155 -0.43 -11.58 -14.82
N ASP A 156 0.36 -11.37 -15.87
CA ASP A 156 -0.22 -11.21 -17.23
C ASP A 156 -1.46 -10.32 -17.20
N TYR A 157 -1.35 -9.24 -16.44
CA TYR A 157 -2.48 -8.35 -16.16
C TYR A 157 -3.06 -7.77 -17.44
N VAL A 158 -4.38 -7.80 -17.57
CA VAL A 158 -5.08 -7.12 -18.66
C VAL A 158 -6.11 -6.18 -18.08
N GLY A 159 -5.98 -4.90 -18.39
CA GLY A 159 -6.85 -3.86 -17.86
C GLY A 159 -6.10 -2.71 -17.21
N VAL A 160 -6.81 -1.92 -16.41
CA VAL A 160 -6.27 -0.79 -15.66
C VAL A 160 -5.96 -1.21 -14.24
N GLY A 161 -4.75 -0.89 -13.77
CA GLY A 161 -4.32 -1.06 -12.38
C GLY A 161 -3.66 0.21 -11.85
N CYS A 162 -3.60 0.32 -10.53
CA CYS A 162 -2.97 1.42 -9.84
C CYS A 162 -2.15 0.91 -8.66
N VAL A 163 -1.03 1.59 -8.38
CA VAL A 163 -0.26 1.42 -7.14
C VAL A 163 -0.19 2.76 -6.42
N GLU A 164 -0.60 2.76 -5.16
CA GLU A 164 -0.37 3.88 -4.25
C GLU A 164 1.02 3.83 -3.67
N LEU A 165 1.66 4.99 -3.56
CA LEU A 165 3.05 5.15 -3.16
C LEU A 165 3.19 6.20 -2.08
N PHE A 166 4.03 5.92 -1.08
CA PHE A 166 4.58 6.92 -0.18
C PHE A 166 5.90 7.46 -0.75
N ASP A 167 5.96 8.77 -1.01
CA ASP A 167 7.20 9.45 -1.37
C ASP A 167 7.85 10.00 -0.10
N THR A 168 8.98 9.42 0.30
CA THR A 168 9.75 9.86 1.47
C THR A 168 10.71 11.01 1.16
N GLY A 169 10.78 11.42 -0.10
CA GLY A 169 11.79 12.36 -0.61
C GLY A 169 13.02 11.67 -1.18
N THR A 170 13.41 10.51 -0.64
CA THR A 170 14.49 9.66 -1.17
C THR A 170 13.95 8.45 -1.89
N ASP A 171 12.93 7.80 -1.35
CA ASP A 171 12.41 6.52 -1.81
C ASP A 171 10.92 6.58 -2.11
N LEU A 172 10.46 5.69 -2.99
CA LEU A 172 9.06 5.38 -3.20
C LEU A 172 8.76 4.02 -2.59
N LEU A 173 7.83 3.98 -1.64
CA LEU A 173 7.38 2.75 -1.00
C LEU A 173 5.95 2.46 -1.43
N ALA A 174 5.69 1.26 -1.96
CA ALA A 174 4.34 0.86 -2.33
C ALA A 174 3.48 0.66 -1.06
N ASN A 175 2.31 1.28 -1.06
CA ASN A 175 1.33 1.20 0.01
C ASN A 175 0.21 0.21 -0.29
N GLU A 176 -0.45 0.35 -1.43
CA GLU A 176 -1.62 -0.44 -1.79
C GLU A 176 -1.70 -0.66 -3.30
N ILE A 177 -2.23 -1.81 -3.71
CA ILE A 177 -2.55 -2.14 -5.10
C ILE A 177 -4.05 -2.01 -5.29
N ALA A 178 -4.47 -1.24 -6.30
CA ALA A 178 -5.85 -1.24 -6.75
C ALA A 178 -5.93 -1.91 -8.13
N PRO A 179 -6.56 -3.11 -8.26
CA PRO A 179 -6.74 -3.81 -9.54
C PRO A 179 -7.89 -3.19 -10.35
N ARG A 180 -7.91 -1.87 -10.40
CA ARG A 180 -8.90 -0.99 -11.04
C ARG A 180 -8.34 0.42 -11.15
N VAL A 181 -9.09 1.33 -11.75
CA VAL A 181 -8.84 2.78 -11.56
C VAL A 181 -8.99 3.10 -10.08
N HIS A 182 -8.02 3.80 -9.51
CA HIS A 182 -8.11 4.31 -8.14
C HIS A 182 -8.98 5.59 -8.11
N ASN A 183 -9.57 5.86 -6.96
CA ASN A 183 -10.48 7.01 -6.77
C ASN A 183 -9.84 8.34 -7.15
#